data_0b992bc11652d986dcd66c4a9459020c
#
_entry.id   0b992bc11652d986dcd66c4a9459020c
#
_cell.length_a   1.000
_cell.length_b   1.000
_cell.length_c   1.000
_cell.angle_alpha   90.00
_cell.angle_beta   90.00
_cell.angle_gamma   90.00
#
_symmetry.space_group_name_H-M   'P 1'
#
loop_
_entity.id
_entity.type
_entity.pdbx_description
1 polymer ?
#
loop_
_entity_poly.entity_id
_entity_poly.type
_entity_poly.pdbx_seq_one_letter_code
_entity_poly.pdbx_strand_id
1 'polypeptide(L)'
;MPPGVGPVEKFADVSDTPQGKFLEGGAFDSQGNLWFVAIGSGWVSYLTPDGKLVPAFNCNPPPELGQTCEPQGTRWHDGKLYLTTRHRGILVYDPQTKEVKTLVYTYRNQLFKGPNDLDFDAEGNLFFTDPWATGPGPNLSDRTGAIYQYSRDGVLRKVMDGGLFPNGIAVSPDNAVLAIGDCAAGRMWYAAFTTGPTMGCPQCTKDPLHLTFQGVKAGTYVPGNGCPDGIHYDVKGNLWAAMARLGGIIQIDPRGVILGFVPVPNGDLATTNFAFGGPTTGTSSWRARSAAPSGASRHPFPA
;
A
#
# COMPACT_ATOMS: atom_id res chain seq x y z
N MET A 1 -13.83 -6.82 18.06
CA MET A 1 -12.37 -7.07 17.91
C MET A 1 -12.17 -8.44 17.30
N PRO A 2 -11.30 -8.61 16.32
CA PRO A 2 -10.92 -9.92 15.82
C PRO A 2 -10.30 -10.79 16.93
N PRO A 3 -10.42 -12.11 16.86
CA PRO A 3 -9.80 -13.00 17.85
C PRO A 3 -8.28 -12.78 17.96
N GLY A 4 -7.78 -12.64 19.19
CA GLY A 4 -6.36 -12.47 19.48
C GLY A 4 -5.82 -11.04 19.33
N VAL A 5 -6.68 -10.07 19.07
CA VAL A 5 -6.32 -8.64 19.03
C VAL A 5 -6.56 -8.02 20.42
N GLY A 6 -5.51 -7.50 21.00
CA GLY A 6 -5.54 -6.74 22.25
C GLY A 6 -6.03 -5.30 22.06
N PRO A 7 -6.10 -4.52 23.14
CA PRO A 7 -6.43 -3.10 23.07
C PRO A 7 -5.41 -2.35 22.20
N VAL A 8 -5.90 -1.34 21.46
CA VAL A 8 -5.06 -0.47 20.64
C VAL A 8 -4.50 0.65 21.52
N GLU A 9 -3.19 0.83 21.47
CA GLU A 9 -2.49 1.85 22.23
C GLU A 9 -1.79 2.84 21.30
N LYS A 10 -1.70 4.11 21.74
CA LYS A 10 -0.91 5.13 21.04
C LYS A 10 0.57 4.86 21.28
N PHE A 11 1.32 4.63 20.20
CA PHE A 11 2.76 4.39 20.30
C PHE A 11 3.60 5.66 20.24
N ALA A 12 3.29 6.56 19.30
CA ALA A 12 3.99 7.84 19.14
C ALA A 12 3.07 8.86 18.47
N ASP A 13 3.39 10.14 18.66
CA ASP A 13 2.78 11.25 17.96
C ASP A 13 3.87 12.05 17.25
N VAL A 14 3.74 12.22 15.96
CA VAL A 14 4.68 12.97 15.12
C VAL A 14 3.99 14.11 14.35
N SER A 15 2.72 14.40 14.68
CA SER A 15 1.87 15.36 13.97
C SER A 15 2.44 16.76 13.89
N ASP A 16 3.17 17.19 14.93
CA ASP A 16 3.77 18.53 15.02
C ASP A 16 5.12 18.64 14.29
N THR A 17 5.53 17.60 13.59
CA THR A 17 6.80 17.58 12.84
C THR A 17 6.57 17.61 11.34
N PRO A 18 7.55 18.05 10.53
CA PRO A 18 7.48 17.91 9.07
C PRO A 18 7.29 16.46 8.61
N GLN A 19 7.79 15.48 9.41
CA GLN A 19 7.67 14.06 9.18
C GLN A 19 6.29 13.50 9.50
N GLY A 20 5.40 14.28 10.11
CA GLY A 20 4.05 13.88 10.49
C GLY A 20 2.94 14.32 9.53
N LYS A 21 3.27 14.88 8.38
CA LYS A 21 2.28 15.43 7.44
C LYS A 21 1.71 14.36 6.51
N PHE A 22 0.53 13.87 6.85
CA PHE A 22 -0.21 12.82 6.17
C PHE A 22 0.63 11.54 5.97
N LEU A 23 0.53 10.64 6.95
CA LEU A 23 1.40 9.47 7.05
C LEU A 23 0.87 8.30 6.24
N GLU A 24 1.78 7.62 5.56
CA GLU A 24 1.52 6.45 4.71
C GLU A 24 2.66 5.43 4.79
N GLY A 25 2.46 4.27 4.12
CA GLY A 25 3.50 3.32 3.80
C GLY A 25 4.18 2.72 5.02
N GLY A 26 3.45 2.09 5.94
CA GLY A 26 4.05 1.43 7.10
C GLY A 26 4.81 0.16 6.74
N ALA A 27 6.10 0.04 7.16
CA ALA A 27 6.89 -1.18 7.03
C ALA A 27 7.90 -1.31 8.17
N PHE A 28 8.09 -2.53 8.70
CA PHE A 28 9.13 -2.80 9.70
C PHE A 28 10.42 -3.29 9.03
N ASP A 29 11.56 -2.77 9.49
CA ASP A 29 12.85 -3.34 9.15
C ASP A 29 13.23 -4.51 10.09
N SER A 30 14.36 -5.16 9.81
CA SER A 30 14.86 -6.27 10.62
C SER A 30 15.33 -5.87 12.03
N GLN A 31 15.48 -4.57 12.29
CA GLN A 31 15.85 -4.04 13.61
C GLN A 31 14.61 -3.66 14.43
N GLY A 32 13.41 -3.82 13.87
CA GLY A 32 12.16 -3.47 14.51
C GLY A 32 11.81 -1.98 14.41
N ASN A 33 12.48 -1.20 13.58
CA ASN A 33 12.09 0.18 13.32
C ASN A 33 10.87 0.20 12.39
N LEU A 34 9.88 1.05 12.72
CA LEU A 34 8.71 1.27 11.88
C LEU A 34 8.97 2.41 10.90
N TRP A 35 9.21 2.07 9.66
CA TRP A 35 9.37 3.02 8.56
C TRP A 35 8.03 3.49 8.04
N PHE A 36 7.98 4.73 7.57
CA PHE A 36 6.80 5.37 7.04
C PHE A 36 7.16 6.59 6.18
N VAL A 37 6.21 7.07 5.45
CA VAL A 37 6.33 8.25 4.60
C VAL A 37 5.36 9.34 5.04
N ALA A 38 5.71 10.58 4.73
CA ALA A 38 4.86 11.76 4.90
C ALA A 38 4.56 12.37 3.53
N ILE A 39 3.37 12.08 2.99
CA ILE A 39 2.97 12.48 1.63
C ILE A 39 3.16 13.99 1.43
N GLY A 40 2.60 14.78 2.35
CA GLY A 40 2.56 16.25 2.20
C GLY A 40 3.91 16.95 2.26
N SER A 41 4.96 16.27 2.76
CA SER A 41 6.28 16.87 2.93
C SER A 41 7.41 16.12 2.24
N GLY A 42 7.15 14.93 1.70
CA GLY A 42 8.14 14.11 1.00
C GLY A 42 9.14 13.42 1.92
N TRP A 43 8.96 13.44 3.23
CA TRP A 43 9.86 12.77 4.16
C TRP A 43 9.61 11.27 4.21
N VAL A 44 10.70 10.52 4.24
CA VAL A 44 10.78 9.10 4.60
C VAL A 44 11.51 9.02 5.93
N SER A 45 10.88 8.41 6.94
CA SER A 45 11.34 8.41 8.31
C SER A 45 11.02 7.08 8.97
N TYR A 46 11.60 6.84 10.14
CA TYR A 46 11.22 5.70 10.95
C TYR A 46 11.11 6.05 12.44
N LEU A 47 10.33 5.26 13.15
CA LEU A 47 10.31 5.21 14.60
C LEU A 47 11.12 4.01 15.07
N THR A 48 12.04 4.26 15.97
CA THR A 48 12.77 3.19 16.68
C THR A 48 11.82 2.41 17.61
N PRO A 49 12.18 1.20 18.09
CA PRO A 49 11.34 0.44 19.01
C PRO A 49 10.95 1.17 20.30
N ASP A 50 11.77 2.12 20.75
CA ASP A 50 11.50 3.00 21.88
C ASP A 50 10.71 4.29 21.51
N GLY A 51 10.25 4.40 20.26
CA GLY A 51 9.38 5.49 19.80
C GLY A 51 10.07 6.77 19.36
N LYS A 52 11.42 6.78 19.23
CA LYS A 52 12.15 7.94 18.76
C LYS A 52 11.98 8.11 17.24
N LEU A 53 11.61 9.31 16.82
CA LEU A 53 11.54 9.69 15.40
C LEU A 53 12.93 9.93 14.82
N VAL A 54 13.23 9.28 13.71
CA VAL A 54 14.46 9.45 12.94
C VAL A 54 14.12 9.75 11.48
N PRO A 55 14.40 10.96 10.98
CA PRO A 55 14.32 11.27 9.56
C PRO A 55 15.43 10.52 8.80
N ALA A 56 15.07 9.82 7.72
CA ALA A 56 16.04 9.11 6.89
C ALA A 56 16.45 9.94 5.67
N PHE A 57 15.47 10.34 4.86
CA PHE A 57 15.71 11.21 3.70
C PHE A 57 14.42 11.91 3.28
N ASN A 58 14.57 12.97 2.47
CA ASN A 58 13.46 13.61 1.78
C ASN A 58 13.52 13.26 0.29
N CYS A 59 12.42 12.77 -0.26
CA CYS A 59 12.38 12.34 -1.66
C CYS A 59 11.98 13.46 -2.63
N ASN A 60 11.64 14.65 -2.13
CA ASN A 60 11.33 15.77 -3.02
C ASN A 60 12.56 16.13 -3.87
N PRO A 61 12.37 16.42 -5.16
CA PRO A 61 13.43 16.99 -5.96
C PRO A 61 13.76 18.42 -5.47
N PRO A 62 14.87 18.99 -5.94
CA PRO A 62 15.15 20.41 -5.71
C PRO A 62 13.94 21.30 -6.11
N PRO A 63 13.65 22.36 -5.34
CA PRO A 63 12.44 23.20 -5.53
C PRO A 63 12.26 23.76 -6.94
N GLU A 64 13.35 24.01 -7.64
CA GLU A 64 13.36 24.52 -9.01
C GLU A 64 12.77 23.57 -10.05
N LEU A 65 12.61 22.27 -9.71
CA LEU A 65 11.98 21.28 -10.58
C LEU A 65 10.46 21.23 -10.40
N GLY A 66 9.91 21.97 -9.45
CA GLY A 66 8.49 22.31 -9.37
C GLY A 66 7.51 21.18 -8.99
N GLN A 67 7.95 19.94 -8.81
CA GLN A 67 7.09 18.82 -8.41
C GLN A 67 7.52 18.23 -7.08
N THR A 68 6.55 17.90 -6.24
CA THR A 68 6.78 17.13 -5.02
C THR A 68 6.90 15.65 -5.34
N CYS A 69 7.52 14.89 -4.45
CA CYS A 69 7.64 13.44 -4.60
C CYS A 69 6.30 12.74 -4.32
N GLU A 70 5.60 13.16 -3.27
CA GLU A 70 4.40 12.52 -2.72
C GLU A 70 4.59 11.00 -2.53
N PRO A 71 5.46 10.57 -1.60
CA PRO A 71 5.69 9.14 -1.34
C PRO A 71 4.43 8.52 -0.73
N GLN A 72 4.13 7.27 -1.10
CA GLN A 72 2.92 6.55 -0.73
C GLN A 72 3.25 5.26 0.03
N GLY A 73 3.12 4.09 -0.58
CA GLY A 73 3.41 2.80 0.03
C GLY A 73 4.90 2.50 0.20
N THR A 74 5.25 1.65 1.17
CA THR A 74 6.63 1.16 1.35
C THR A 74 6.67 -0.34 1.62
N ARG A 75 7.76 -0.99 1.20
CA ARG A 75 8.08 -2.38 1.52
C ARG A 75 9.58 -2.59 1.66
N TRP A 76 9.96 -3.38 2.65
CA TRP A 76 11.31 -3.92 2.74
C TRP A 76 11.44 -5.18 1.89
N HIS A 77 12.46 -5.24 1.05
CA HIS A 77 12.81 -6.43 0.28
C HIS A 77 14.33 -6.47 0.06
N ASP A 78 14.95 -7.62 0.31
CA ASP A 78 16.40 -7.84 0.16
C ASP A 78 17.27 -6.73 0.79
N GLY A 79 16.90 -6.30 2.01
CA GLY A 79 17.64 -5.30 2.78
C GLY A 79 17.54 -3.87 2.27
N LYS A 80 16.63 -3.58 1.32
CA LYS A 80 16.36 -2.25 0.77
C LYS A 80 14.91 -1.86 0.99
N LEU A 81 14.66 -0.56 1.10
CA LEU A 81 13.32 -0.01 1.19
C LEU A 81 12.86 0.42 -0.21
N TYR A 82 11.80 -0.21 -0.69
CA TYR A 82 11.11 0.18 -1.91
C TYR A 82 9.95 1.07 -1.54
N LEU A 83 9.71 2.12 -2.32
CA LEU A 83 8.58 3.01 -2.11
C LEU A 83 7.96 3.46 -3.43
N THR A 84 6.65 3.52 -3.44
CA THR A 84 5.88 4.15 -4.50
C THR A 84 5.85 5.65 -4.29
N THR A 85 5.83 6.40 -5.37
CA THR A 85 5.69 7.85 -5.33
C THR A 85 4.76 8.31 -6.45
N ARG A 86 3.96 9.32 -6.17
CA ARG A 86 3.01 9.81 -7.16
C ARG A 86 3.68 10.41 -8.41
N HIS A 87 4.83 11.07 -8.24
CA HIS A 87 5.44 11.83 -9.32
C HIS A 87 6.84 11.35 -9.74
N ARG A 88 7.39 10.35 -9.06
CA ARG A 88 8.72 9.81 -9.35
C ARG A 88 8.76 8.30 -9.60
N GLY A 89 7.57 7.66 -9.72
CA GLY A 89 7.46 6.21 -9.91
C GLY A 89 7.87 5.41 -8.67
N ILE A 90 8.66 4.38 -8.86
CA ILE A 90 9.15 3.51 -7.79
C ILE A 90 10.58 3.89 -7.44
N LEU A 91 10.83 4.23 -6.18
CA LEU A 91 12.15 4.50 -5.66
C LEU A 91 12.65 3.34 -4.81
N VAL A 92 13.97 3.20 -4.76
CA VAL A 92 14.66 2.22 -3.91
C VAL A 92 15.70 2.96 -3.07
N TYR A 93 15.59 2.82 -1.77
CA TYR A 93 16.56 3.33 -0.80
C TYR A 93 17.43 2.19 -0.26
N ASP A 94 18.73 2.36 -0.35
CA ASP A 94 19.72 1.45 0.23
C ASP A 94 20.22 2.04 1.55
N PRO A 95 19.92 1.42 2.71
CA PRO A 95 20.31 1.98 4.01
C PRO A 95 21.82 1.93 4.27
N GLN A 96 22.57 1.07 3.55
CA GLN A 96 24.01 0.96 3.71
C GLN A 96 24.75 2.11 3.04
N THR A 97 24.33 2.46 1.82
CA THR A 97 24.95 3.56 1.05
C THR A 97 24.21 4.88 1.24
N LYS A 98 22.98 4.86 1.79
CA LYS A 98 22.05 5.99 1.88
C LYS A 98 21.65 6.56 0.53
N GLU A 99 21.84 5.81 -0.53
CA GLU A 99 21.44 6.21 -1.88
C GLU A 99 19.95 5.97 -2.12
N VAL A 100 19.32 6.89 -2.84
CA VAL A 100 17.96 6.75 -3.37
C VAL A 100 18.03 6.70 -4.88
N LYS A 101 17.52 5.63 -5.48
CA LYS A 101 17.50 5.44 -6.94
C LYS A 101 16.06 5.27 -7.43
N THR A 102 15.76 5.79 -8.61
CA THR A 102 14.52 5.46 -9.32
C THR A 102 14.67 4.10 -9.97
N LEU A 103 13.81 3.14 -9.61
CA LEU A 103 13.76 1.82 -10.22
C LEU A 103 13.06 1.88 -11.58
N VAL A 104 11.86 2.45 -11.59
CA VAL A 104 11.04 2.61 -12.80
C VAL A 104 10.05 3.75 -12.60
N TYR A 105 9.78 4.53 -13.66
CA TYR A 105 8.81 5.63 -13.60
C TYR A 105 7.98 5.80 -14.86
N THR A 106 8.20 4.94 -15.89
CA THR A 106 7.44 4.96 -17.14
C THR A 106 7.07 3.56 -17.58
N TYR A 107 5.95 3.45 -18.26
CA TYR A 107 5.53 2.27 -18.99
C TYR A 107 5.20 2.65 -20.43
N ARG A 108 5.89 2.01 -21.43
CA ARG A 108 5.72 2.32 -22.86
C ARG A 108 5.91 3.82 -23.17
N ASN A 109 6.92 4.45 -22.58
CA ASN A 109 7.25 5.87 -22.72
C ASN A 109 6.19 6.84 -22.18
N GLN A 110 5.26 6.36 -21.36
CA GLN A 110 4.31 7.20 -20.62
C GLN A 110 4.62 7.14 -19.12
N LEU A 111 4.56 8.30 -18.45
CA LEU A 111 4.67 8.37 -17.01
C LEU A 111 3.54 7.56 -16.35
N PHE A 112 3.83 6.94 -15.22
CA PHE A 112 2.77 6.46 -14.35
C PHE A 112 1.87 7.62 -13.92
N LYS A 113 0.61 7.32 -13.64
CA LYS A 113 -0.38 8.32 -13.20
C LYS A 113 -0.18 8.73 -11.75
N GLY A 114 0.37 7.85 -10.95
CA GLY A 114 0.69 8.02 -9.54
C GLY A 114 0.67 6.71 -8.79
N PRO A 115 1.76 5.93 -8.81
CA PRO A 115 1.88 4.71 -8.01
C PRO A 115 1.54 4.94 -6.54
N ASN A 116 0.75 4.02 -5.95
CA ASN A 116 0.25 4.18 -4.60
C ASN A 116 0.80 3.12 -3.63
N ASP A 117 0.55 1.83 -3.80
CA ASP A 117 1.05 0.80 -2.89
C ASP A 117 1.79 -0.31 -3.65
N LEU A 118 2.57 -1.12 -2.94
CA LEU A 118 3.42 -2.15 -3.54
C LEU A 118 3.57 -3.37 -2.62
N ASP A 119 3.79 -4.53 -3.23
CA ASP A 119 4.18 -5.75 -2.52
C ASP A 119 5.01 -6.67 -3.42
N PHE A 120 5.70 -7.63 -2.81
CA PHE A 120 6.54 -8.60 -3.51
C PHE A 120 5.95 -10.00 -3.43
N ASP A 121 6.10 -10.78 -4.50
CA ASP A 121 5.91 -12.22 -4.44
C ASP A 121 7.15 -12.96 -3.93
N ALA A 122 7.03 -14.26 -3.71
CA ALA A 122 8.12 -15.08 -3.18
C ALA A 122 9.30 -15.21 -4.16
N GLU A 123 9.10 -14.97 -5.44
CA GLU A 123 10.13 -14.96 -6.48
C GLU A 123 10.88 -13.62 -6.56
N GLY A 124 10.42 -12.61 -5.84
CA GLY A 124 11.00 -11.26 -5.83
C GLY A 124 10.48 -10.36 -6.96
N ASN A 125 9.34 -10.68 -7.55
CA ASN A 125 8.68 -9.77 -8.47
C ASN A 125 7.91 -8.73 -7.67
N LEU A 126 8.04 -7.46 -8.05
CA LEU A 126 7.35 -6.34 -7.44
C LEU A 126 6.01 -6.12 -8.14
N PHE A 127 4.92 -6.05 -7.37
CA PHE A 127 3.61 -5.58 -7.84
C PHE A 127 3.31 -4.22 -7.25
N PHE A 128 2.70 -3.33 -8.03
CA PHE A 128 2.29 -2.02 -7.52
C PHE A 128 1.02 -1.52 -8.21
N THR A 129 0.28 -0.70 -7.48
CA THR A 129 -0.93 -0.05 -7.96
C THR A 129 -0.60 1.32 -8.55
N ASP A 130 -1.37 1.71 -9.58
CA ASP A 130 -1.29 3.03 -10.23
C ASP A 130 -2.73 3.56 -10.40
N PRO A 131 -3.34 4.07 -9.31
CA PRO A 131 -4.77 4.36 -9.27
C PRO A 131 -5.19 5.65 -9.95
N TRP A 132 -4.31 6.65 -10.04
CA TRP A 132 -4.71 8.01 -10.37
C TRP A 132 -5.20 8.15 -11.81
N ALA A 133 -6.28 8.88 -11.99
CA ALA A 133 -6.72 9.37 -13.27
C ALA A 133 -5.89 10.60 -13.71
N THR A 134 -5.91 10.92 -14.98
CA THR A 134 -5.40 12.19 -15.47
C THR A 134 -6.32 13.31 -14.99
N GLY A 135 -5.98 13.98 -13.88
CA GLY A 135 -6.77 15.07 -13.31
C GLY A 135 -6.71 15.12 -11.78
N PRO A 136 -7.30 16.15 -11.16
CA PRO A 136 -7.31 16.29 -9.72
C PRO A 136 -8.36 15.35 -9.09
N GLY A 137 -7.88 14.29 -8.46
CA GLY A 137 -8.70 13.36 -7.67
C GLY A 137 -9.25 12.15 -8.43
N PRO A 138 -9.83 11.18 -7.70
CA PRO A 138 -10.40 9.99 -8.29
C PRO A 138 -11.69 10.35 -9.05
N ASN A 139 -11.68 10.07 -10.32
CA ASN A 139 -12.89 10.13 -11.11
C ASN A 139 -13.53 8.73 -11.12
N LEU A 140 -14.64 8.56 -10.41
CA LEU A 140 -15.36 7.29 -10.30
C LEU A 140 -15.90 6.77 -11.66
N SER A 141 -15.96 7.61 -12.67
CA SER A 141 -16.31 7.22 -14.05
C SER A 141 -15.07 6.80 -14.86
N ASP A 142 -13.87 7.14 -14.42
CA ASP A 142 -12.63 6.85 -15.12
C ASP A 142 -11.99 5.56 -14.58
N ARG A 143 -12.29 4.43 -15.21
CA ARG A 143 -11.73 3.12 -14.89
C ARG A 143 -10.33 2.96 -15.48
N THR A 144 -9.43 3.85 -15.13
CA THR A 144 -8.06 3.86 -15.66
C THR A 144 -7.01 3.39 -14.67
N GLY A 145 -7.42 3.03 -13.46
CA GLY A 145 -6.52 2.45 -12.47
C GLY A 145 -5.92 1.13 -12.95
N ALA A 146 -4.64 0.93 -12.72
CA ALA A 146 -3.88 -0.19 -13.22
C ALA A 146 -3.03 -0.87 -12.12
N ILE A 147 -2.67 -2.12 -12.37
CA ILE A 147 -1.67 -2.85 -11.60
C ILE A 147 -0.52 -3.20 -12.54
N TYR A 148 0.69 -2.99 -12.07
CA TYR A 148 1.91 -3.35 -12.77
C TYR A 148 2.69 -4.41 -12.01
N GLN A 149 3.45 -5.22 -12.76
CA GLN A 149 4.48 -6.10 -12.25
C GLN A 149 5.84 -5.66 -12.81
N TYR A 150 6.81 -5.49 -11.94
CA TYR A 150 8.21 -5.38 -12.32
C TYR A 150 8.91 -6.68 -11.90
N SER A 151 9.26 -7.52 -12.89
CA SER A 151 9.85 -8.81 -12.59
C SER A 151 11.26 -8.66 -12.01
N ARG A 152 11.71 -9.68 -11.28
CA ARG A 152 13.08 -9.78 -10.77
C ARG A 152 14.13 -9.56 -11.87
N ASP A 153 13.81 -9.97 -13.11
CA ASP A 153 14.71 -9.82 -14.27
C ASP A 153 14.61 -8.43 -14.93
N GLY A 154 13.89 -7.49 -14.33
CA GLY A 154 13.79 -6.11 -14.80
C GLY A 154 12.75 -5.86 -15.90
N VAL A 155 11.82 -6.79 -16.12
CA VAL A 155 10.74 -6.62 -17.11
C VAL A 155 9.51 -6.01 -16.47
N LEU A 156 9.07 -4.87 -16.99
CA LEU A 156 7.84 -4.21 -16.55
C LEU A 156 6.65 -4.62 -17.43
N ARG A 157 5.56 -5.04 -16.79
CA ARG A 157 4.30 -5.41 -17.43
C ARG A 157 3.12 -4.73 -16.75
N LYS A 158 2.10 -4.35 -17.51
CA LYS A 158 0.79 -4.04 -16.96
C LYS A 158 0.02 -5.34 -16.85
N VAL A 159 -0.34 -5.75 -15.64
CA VAL A 159 -0.98 -7.05 -15.37
C VAL A 159 -2.49 -6.93 -15.18
N MET A 160 -2.97 -5.75 -14.78
CA MET A 160 -4.41 -5.44 -14.68
C MET A 160 -4.67 -3.99 -15.05
N ASP A 161 -5.88 -3.71 -15.56
CA ASP A 161 -6.41 -2.37 -15.75
C ASP A 161 -7.93 -2.32 -15.54
N GLY A 162 -8.50 -1.11 -15.53
CA GLY A 162 -9.93 -0.92 -15.36
C GLY A 162 -10.40 -0.80 -13.91
N GLY A 163 -9.51 -0.66 -12.94
CA GLY A 163 -9.83 -0.30 -11.55
C GLY A 163 -10.36 1.13 -11.44
N LEU A 164 -11.24 1.37 -10.46
CA LEU A 164 -11.68 2.73 -10.17
C LEU A 164 -10.60 3.51 -9.40
N PHE A 165 -10.13 2.93 -8.29
CA PHE A 165 -9.01 3.46 -7.52
C PHE A 165 -8.33 2.30 -6.76
N PRO A 166 -7.57 1.42 -7.48
CA PRO A 166 -6.80 0.38 -6.82
C PRO A 166 -5.74 1.02 -5.92
N ASN A 167 -5.90 0.85 -4.61
CA ASN A 167 -5.06 1.44 -3.58
C ASN A 167 -4.11 0.38 -3.01
N GLY A 168 -4.45 -0.24 -1.89
CA GLY A 168 -3.61 -1.27 -1.28
C GLY A 168 -3.46 -2.53 -2.15
N ILE A 169 -2.30 -3.17 -2.05
CA ILE A 169 -1.99 -4.40 -2.77
C ILE A 169 -1.20 -5.34 -1.85
N ALA A 170 -1.51 -6.64 -1.87
CA ALA A 170 -0.81 -7.64 -1.07
C ALA A 170 -0.78 -9.01 -1.75
N VAL A 171 0.36 -9.68 -1.64
CA VAL A 171 0.55 -11.07 -2.06
C VAL A 171 0.29 -11.99 -0.88
N SER A 172 -0.50 -13.05 -1.09
CA SER A 172 -0.79 -14.03 -0.03
C SER A 172 0.47 -14.81 0.38
N PRO A 173 0.57 -15.28 1.66
CA PRO A 173 1.76 -15.98 2.15
C PRO A 173 2.09 -17.27 1.40
N ASP A 174 1.09 -17.91 0.80
CA ASP A 174 1.25 -19.10 -0.04
C ASP A 174 1.58 -18.77 -1.50
N ASN A 175 1.77 -17.49 -1.80
CA ASN A 175 2.07 -16.99 -3.15
C ASN A 175 1.00 -17.34 -4.21
N ALA A 176 -0.24 -17.55 -3.78
CA ALA A 176 -1.32 -18.02 -4.65
C ALA A 176 -2.27 -16.91 -5.10
N VAL A 177 -2.37 -15.82 -4.34
CA VAL A 177 -3.36 -14.76 -4.56
C VAL A 177 -2.74 -13.36 -4.42
N LEU A 178 -3.05 -12.50 -5.39
CA LEU A 178 -2.85 -11.07 -5.30
C LEU A 178 -4.17 -10.42 -4.87
N ALA A 179 -4.19 -9.81 -3.69
CA ALA A 179 -5.32 -9.02 -3.22
C ALA A 179 -5.11 -7.54 -3.57
N ILE A 180 -6.19 -6.87 -3.96
CA ILE A 180 -6.19 -5.45 -4.29
C ILE A 180 -7.38 -4.79 -3.58
N GLY A 181 -7.12 -3.73 -2.84
CA GLY A 181 -8.15 -2.86 -2.28
C GLY A 181 -8.51 -1.78 -3.30
N ASP A 182 -9.74 -1.75 -3.78
CA ASP A 182 -10.23 -0.66 -4.63
C ASP A 182 -11.05 0.32 -3.78
N CYS A 183 -10.40 1.41 -3.40
CA CYS A 183 -10.96 2.42 -2.51
C CYS A 183 -12.24 3.05 -3.06
N ALA A 184 -12.27 3.37 -4.33
CA ALA A 184 -13.44 4.00 -4.93
C ALA A 184 -14.58 3.01 -5.16
N ALA A 185 -14.26 1.73 -5.34
CA ALA A 185 -15.27 0.67 -5.45
C ALA A 185 -15.77 0.17 -4.08
N GLY A 186 -15.11 0.54 -2.97
CA GLY A 186 -15.40 0.01 -1.64
C GLY A 186 -15.30 -1.52 -1.58
N ARG A 187 -14.27 -2.10 -2.21
CA ARG A 187 -14.23 -3.53 -2.47
C ARG A 187 -12.80 -4.07 -2.48
N MET A 188 -12.68 -5.34 -2.07
CA MET A 188 -11.50 -6.14 -2.32
C MET A 188 -11.65 -6.94 -3.62
N TRP A 189 -10.56 -7.06 -4.38
CA TRP A 189 -10.43 -7.92 -5.54
C TRP A 189 -9.36 -8.97 -5.27
N TYR A 190 -9.56 -10.18 -5.81
CA TYR A 190 -8.61 -11.28 -5.66
C TYR A 190 -8.26 -11.84 -7.03
N ALA A 191 -6.99 -11.82 -7.38
CA ALA A 191 -6.43 -12.41 -8.59
C ALA A 191 -5.60 -13.62 -8.20
N ALA A 192 -5.91 -14.79 -8.75
CA ALA A 192 -5.10 -15.98 -8.55
C ALA A 192 -3.82 -15.89 -9.39
N PHE A 193 -2.67 -16.20 -8.79
CA PHE A 193 -1.44 -16.46 -9.53
C PHE A 193 -1.56 -17.84 -10.18
N THR A 194 -1.44 -17.90 -11.48
CA THR A 194 -1.30 -19.17 -12.18
C THR A 194 0.18 -19.50 -12.27
N THR A 195 0.68 -20.32 -11.35
CA THR A 195 1.98 -20.95 -11.47
C THR A 195 1.88 -22.10 -12.47
N GLY A 196 2.29 -21.90 -13.70
CA GLY A 196 2.36 -22.97 -14.70
C GLY A 196 1.58 -22.67 -15.99
N PRO A 197 1.89 -23.37 -17.08
CA PRO A 197 1.21 -23.20 -18.35
C PRO A 197 -0.21 -23.73 -18.21
N THR A 198 -1.18 -22.83 -18.20
CA THR A 198 -2.59 -23.12 -18.40
C THR A 198 -3.43 -23.54 -17.19
N MET A 199 -4.25 -22.64 -16.76
CA MET A 199 -5.65 -23.01 -16.54
C MET A 199 -6.51 -22.10 -17.42
N GLY A 200 -6.84 -22.59 -18.60
CA GLY A 200 -8.08 -22.25 -19.28
C GLY A 200 -8.21 -20.92 -20.03
N CYS A 201 -7.14 -20.20 -20.32
CA CYS A 201 -7.19 -19.10 -21.27
C CYS A 201 -6.28 -19.36 -22.47
N PRO A 202 -6.82 -19.87 -23.60
CA PRO A 202 -6.01 -20.10 -24.82
C PRO A 202 -5.39 -18.85 -25.40
N GLN A 203 -5.87 -17.66 -24.99
CA GLN A 203 -5.36 -16.36 -25.43
C GLN A 203 -4.30 -15.78 -24.48
N CYS A 204 -4.11 -16.37 -23.29
CA CYS A 204 -3.15 -15.92 -22.29
C CYS A 204 -1.72 -16.45 -22.53
N THR A 205 -1.48 -17.20 -23.61
CA THR A 205 -0.17 -17.81 -23.94
C THR A 205 0.90 -16.80 -24.33
N LYS A 206 0.55 -15.52 -24.53
CA LYS A 206 1.51 -14.45 -24.85
C LYS A 206 1.79 -13.48 -23.70
N ASP A 207 0.93 -13.46 -22.69
CA ASP A 207 1.11 -12.65 -21.47
C ASP A 207 0.31 -13.30 -20.33
N PRO A 208 0.91 -14.28 -19.61
CA PRO A 208 0.18 -15.13 -18.65
C PRO A 208 -0.42 -14.37 -17.45
N LEU A 209 -0.16 -13.09 -17.32
CA LEU A 209 -0.63 -12.27 -16.20
C LEU A 209 -1.53 -11.10 -16.62
N HIS A 210 -1.98 -11.04 -17.90
CA HIS A 210 -2.93 -9.98 -18.27
C HIS A 210 -4.32 -10.32 -17.74
N LEU A 211 -4.62 -9.82 -16.54
CA LEU A 211 -5.92 -9.92 -15.90
C LEU A 211 -6.67 -8.61 -16.11
N THR A 212 -7.95 -8.69 -16.36
CA THR A 212 -8.83 -7.52 -16.29
C THR A 212 -9.61 -7.56 -14.98
N PHE A 213 -9.97 -6.42 -14.41
CA PHE A 213 -10.84 -6.39 -13.23
C PHE A 213 -12.19 -7.09 -13.44
N GLN A 214 -12.59 -7.33 -14.69
CA GLN A 214 -13.78 -8.12 -15.04
C GLN A 214 -13.56 -9.63 -14.90
N GLY A 215 -12.31 -10.10 -15.04
CA GLY A 215 -11.93 -11.52 -14.89
C GLY A 215 -11.51 -11.89 -13.47
N VAL A 216 -11.43 -10.93 -12.57
CA VAL A 216 -11.03 -11.14 -11.18
C VAL A 216 -12.26 -11.42 -10.32
N LYS A 217 -12.16 -12.39 -9.42
CA LYS A 217 -13.24 -12.65 -8.46
C LYS A 217 -13.50 -11.39 -7.62
N ALA A 218 -14.70 -10.83 -7.76
CA ALA A 218 -15.17 -9.79 -6.87
C ALA A 218 -15.20 -10.36 -5.44
N GLY A 219 -14.40 -9.77 -4.57
CA GLY A 219 -14.28 -10.19 -3.20
C GLY A 219 -15.23 -9.45 -2.26
N THR A 220 -14.77 -9.31 -1.05
CA THR A 220 -15.53 -8.75 0.06
C THR A 220 -15.89 -7.28 -0.20
N TYR A 221 -17.18 -6.97 -0.13
CA TYR A 221 -17.64 -5.59 0.04
C TYR A 221 -17.33 -5.13 1.44
N VAL A 222 -16.75 -3.94 1.55
CA VAL A 222 -16.55 -3.33 2.86
C VAL A 222 -17.79 -2.56 3.30
N PRO A 223 -18.13 -2.60 4.61
CA PRO A 223 -19.31 -1.91 5.14
C PRO A 223 -19.22 -0.39 4.98
N GLY A 224 -20.37 0.23 4.80
CA GLY A 224 -20.46 1.69 4.69
C GLY A 224 -19.74 2.22 3.44
N ASN A 225 -19.33 3.46 3.47
CA ASN A 225 -18.51 4.08 2.42
C ASN A 225 -17.00 3.88 2.68
N GLY A 226 -16.61 2.75 3.26
CA GLY A 226 -15.22 2.45 3.58
C GLY A 226 -14.36 2.36 2.34
N CYS A 227 -13.16 2.89 2.46
CA CYS A 227 -12.14 2.88 1.43
C CYS A 227 -11.04 1.91 1.88
N PRO A 228 -10.92 0.69 1.30
CA PRO A 228 -9.77 -0.16 1.53
C PRO A 228 -8.52 0.57 1.04
N ASP A 229 -7.63 0.87 1.98
CA ASP A 229 -6.39 1.58 1.77
C ASP A 229 -5.21 0.60 1.89
N GLY A 230 -4.19 0.81 2.68
CA GLY A 230 -3.12 -0.17 2.86
C GLY A 230 -3.63 -1.54 3.31
N ILE A 231 -3.18 -2.61 2.68
CA ILE A 231 -3.60 -3.97 2.98
C ILE A 231 -2.40 -4.90 3.16
N HIS A 232 -2.54 -5.90 4.04
CA HIS A 232 -1.51 -6.91 4.30
C HIS A 232 -2.12 -8.26 4.64
N TYR A 233 -1.46 -9.33 4.29
CA TYR A 233 -1.78 -10.66 4.80
C TYR A 233 -1.05 -10.94 6.12
N ASP A 234 -1.72 -11.63 7.05
CA ASP A 234 -1.06 -12.26 8.16
C ASP A 234 -0.51 -13.66 7.77
N VAL A 235 0.31 -14.24 8.63
CA VAL A 235 0.91 -15.58 8.40
C VAL A 235 -0.11 -16.72 8.34
N LYS A 236 -1.37 -16.49 8.71
CA LYS A 236 -2.47 -17.45 8.64
C LYS A 236 -3.28 -17.30 7.34
N GLY A 237 -2.88 -16.35 6.47
CA GLY A 237 -3.59 -16.07 5.22
C GLY A 237 -4.84 -15.20 5.39
N ASN A 238 -5.07 -14.59 6.57
CA ASN A 238 -6.12 -13.58 6.68
C ASN A 238 -5.64 -12.28 6.06
N LEU A 239 -6.49 -11.64 5.29
CA LEU A 239 -6.24 -10.30 4.77
C LEU A 239 -6.68 -9.25 5.77
N TRP A 240 -5.82 -8.30 6.05
CA TRP A 240 -6.14 -7.15 6.87
C TRP A 240 -6.14 -5.89 6.00
N ALA A 241 -7.07 -4.98 6.25
CA ALA A 241 -7.21 -3.76 5.47
C ALA A 241 -7.44 -2.55 6.37
N ALA A 242 -6.59 -1.55 6.22
CA ALA A 242 -6.87 -0.22 6.74
C ALA A 242 -8.07 0.35 6.01
N MET A 243 -9.02 0.88 6.78
CA MET A 243 -10.29 1.36 6.27
C MET A 243 -10.37 2.86 6.45
N ALA A 244 -9.82 3.60 5.50
CA ALA A 244 -10.04 5.03 5.45
C ALA A 244 -11.55 5.33 5.42
N ARG A 245 -11.97 6.38 6.09
CA ARG A 245 -13.38 6.79 6.33
C ARG A 245 -14.14 5.95 7.36
N LEU A 246 -13.62 4.80 7.82
CA LEU A 246 -14.23 4.02 8.90
C LEU A 246 -13.45 4.09 10.21
N GLY A 247 -12.22 4.59 10.19
CA GLY A 247 -11.40 4.77 11.39
C GLY A 247 -10.96 3.47 12.04
N GLY A 248 -10.43 2.54 11.27
CA GLY A 248 -9.95 1.28 11.82
C GLY A 248 -9.48 0.29 10.77
N ILE A 249 -9.24 -0.94 11.19
CA ILE A 249 -8.73 -2.03 10.35
C ILE A 249 -9.72 -3.19 10.42
N ILE A 250 -10.08 -3.76 9.27
CA ILE A 250 -10.85 -5.00 9.19
C ILE A 250 -9.93 -6.20 9.00
N GLN A 251 -10.34 -7.35 9.52
CA GLN A 251 -9.74 -8.65 9.23
C GLN A 251 -10.71 -9.48 8.39
N ILE A 252 -10.22 -10.09 7.33
CA ILE A 252 -10.98 -10.90 6.37
C ILE A 252 -10.33 -12.27 6.29
N ASP A 253 -11.10 -13.34 6.43
CA ASP A 253 -10.58 -14.71 6.30
C ASP A 253 -10.33 -15.08 4.82
N PRO A 254 -9.63 -16.22 4.54
CA PRO A 254 -9.36 -16.65 3.16
C PRO A 254 -10.62 -16.93 2.32
N ARG A 255 -11.80 -17.05 2.94
CA ARG A 255 -13.09 -17.22 2.26
C ARG A 255 -13.73 -15.88 1.90
N GLY A 256 -13.15 -14.74 2.35
CA GLY A 256 -13.66 -13.40 2.16
C GLY A 256 -14.67 -12.95 3.22
N VAL A 257 -14.74 -13.63 4.38
CA VAL A 257 -15.62 -13.26 5.49
C VAL A 257 -14.92 -12.29 6.42
N ILE A 258 -15.57 -11.18 6.75
CA ILE A 258 -15.06 -10.21 7.72
C ILE A 258 -15.17 -10.83 9.13
N LEU A 259 -14.01 -11.06 9.77
CA LEU A 259 -13.91 -11.64 11.11
C LEU A 259 -14.07 -10.60 12.22
N GLY A 260 -13.74 -9.35 11.94
CA GLY A 260 -13.86 -8.29 12.94
C GLY A 260 -13.28 -6.96 12.46
N PHE A 261 -13.43 -5.97 13.34
CA PHE A 261 -12.98 -4.60 13.16
C PHE A 261 -12.16 -4.14 14.35
N VAL A 262 -11.04 -3.52 14.12
CA VAL A 262 -10.16 -2.91 15.11
C VAL A 262 -10.28 -1.41 14.98
N PRO A 263 -11.03 -0.74 15.83
CA PRO A 263 -11.16 0.72 15.79
C PRO A 263 -9.84 1.38 16.19
N VAL A 264 -9.47 2.46 15.52
CA VAL A 264 -8.38 3.31 16.01
C VAL A 264 -8.87 4.21 17.15
N PRO A 265 -7.99 4.53 18.12
CA PRO A 265 -8.35 5.45 19.19
C PRO A 265 -8.77 6.82 18.63
N ASN A 266 -9.72 7.46 19.32
CA ASN A 266 -10.23 8.81 19.01
C ASN A 266 -11.02 8.95 17.70
N GLY A 267 -11.42 7.84 17.06
CA GLY A 267 -12.28 7.88 15.87
C GLY A 267 -11.65 8.57 14.65
N ASP A 268 -10.33 8.54 14.56
CA ASP A 268 -9.65 9.08 13.37
C ASP A 268 -10.05 8.30 12.13
N LEU A 269 -10.76 8.96 11.23
CA LEU A 269 -11.25 8.35 9.99
C LEU A 269 -10.17 8.19 8.91
N ALA A 270 -8.98 8.75 9.13
CA ALA A 270 -7.87 8.68 8.18
C ALA A 270 -6.91 7.50 8.46
N THR A 271 -7.46 6.34 8.80
CA THR A 271 -6.65 5.11 8.92
C THR A 271 -6.27 4.62 7.53
N THR A 272 -5.08 5.00 7.07
CA THR A 272 -4.65 4.76 5.69
C THR A 272 -3.76 3.54 5.55
N ASN A 273 -2.90 3.26 6.53
CA ASN A 273 -1.96 2.14 6.44
C ASN A 273 -1.65 1.54 7.82
N PHE A 274 -1.04 0.36 7.83
CA PHE A 274 -0.53 -0.34 9.01
C PHE A 274 0.60 -1.29 8.59
N ALA A 275 1.30 -1.88 9.55
CA ALA A 275 2.30 -2.91 9.29
C ALA A 275 2.30 -3.98 10.37
N PHE A 276 2.64 -5.21 10.00
CA PHE A 276 2.97 -6.28 10.94
C PHE A 276 4.45 -6.23 11.26
N GLY A 277 4.81 -6.28 12.54
CA GLY A 277 6.18 -6.31 12.99
C GLY A 277 6.36 -5.73 14.38
N GLY A 278 7.61 -5.47 14.74
CA GLY A 278 8.02 -4.98 16.04
C GLY A 278 8.91 -5.98 16.78
N PRO A 279 9.39 -5.64 17.99
CA PRO A 279 10.22 -6.55 18.77
C PRO A 279 9.47 -7.86 19.03
N THR A 280 10.12 -8.99 18.72
CA THR A 280 9.57 -10.32 18.94
C THR A 280 9.59 -10.65 20.44
N THR A 281 8.57 -10.22 21.16
CA THR A 281 8.25 -10.69 22.51
C THR A 281 7.13 -11.72 22.50
N GLY A 282 7.26 -12.79 21.71
CA GLY A 282 6.37 -13.96 21.77
C GLY A 282 4.87 -13.75 21.40
N THR A 283 4.45 -12.56 21.12
CA THR A 283 3.12 -12.22 20.62
C THR A 283 3.24 -11.40 19.35
N SER A 284 2.55 -11.81 18.29
CA SER A 284 2.44 -11.05 17.05
C SER A 284 1.89 -9.64 17.34
N SER A 285 2.78 -8.67 17.49
CA SER A 285 2.38 -7.28 17.66
C SER A 285 2.19 -6.65 16.29
N TRP A 286 0.98 -6.23 15.99
CA TRP A 286 0.69 -5.34 14.87
C TRP A 286 0.47 -3.92 15.43
N ARG A 287 0.77 -2.92 14.67
CA ARG A 287 0.54 -1.52 15.04
C ARG A 287 -0.21 -0.83 13.93
N ALA A 288 -1.41 -0.35 14.27
CA ALA A 288 -2.16 0.54 13.39
C ALA A 288 -1.62 1.96 13.52
N ARG A 289 -1.66 2.70 12.43
CA ARG A 289 -1.32 4.11 12.42
C ARG A 289 -2.49 4.91 11.90
N SER A 290 -2.89 5.93 12.64
CA SER A 290 -3.74 6.99 12.13
C SER A 290 -2.86 8.13 11.66
N ALA A 291 -3.14 8.69 10.51
CA ALA A 291 -2.52 9.88 10.01
C ALA A 291 -3.48 11.06 10.12
N ALA A 292 -3.02 12.09 10.69
CA ALA A 292 -3.46 13.46 10.71
C ALA A 292 -4.29 13.95 11.88
N PRO A 293 -3.92 15.12 12.42
CA PRO A 293 -4.81 15.93 13.21
C PRO A 293 -5.87 16.59 12.32
N SER A 294 -7.06 16.70 12.86
CA SER A 294 -8.14 17.53 12.34
C SER A 294 -7.69 18.99 12.17
N GLY A 295 -7.28 19.34 11.00
CA GLY A 295 -6.85 20.68 10.61
C GLY A 295 -6.96 20.81 9.11
N ALA A 296 -8.16 21.16 8.65
CA ALA A 296 -8.51 21.77 7.38
C ALA A 296 -7.49 21.64 6.24
N SER A 297 -7.43 20.50 5.60
CA SER A 297 -7.10 20.45 4.18
C SER A 297 -8.14 19.56 3.50
N ARG A 298 -8.75 20.12 2.49
CA ARG A 298 -9.81 19.46 1.73
C ARG A 298 -9.30 18.12 1.24
N HIS A 299 -9.95 17.05 1.69
CA HIS A 299 -9.74 15.71 1.14
C HIS A 299 -9.87 15.78 -0.39
N PRO A 300 -9.03 15.06 -1.14
CA PRO A 300 -9.18 14.96 -2.59
C PRO A 300 -10.45 14.21 -3.02
N PHE A 301 -11.29 13.78 -2.06
CA PHE A 301 -12.52 13.07 -2.34
C PHE A 301 -13.72 13.91 -1.88
N PRO A 302 -14.66 14.29 -2.77
CA PRO A 302 -15.92 14.87 -2.37
C PRO A 302 -16.72 13.84 -1.55
N ALA A 303 -17.50 14.35 -0.61
CA ALA A 303 -18.37 13.58 0.27
C ALA A 303 -19.42 12.77 -0.49
#